data_5330c7913bc41122189e5f53e38f843a
#
_entry.id   5330c7913bc41122189e5f53e38f843a
#
_cell.length_a   1.000
_cell.length_b   1.000
_cell.length_c   1.000
_cell.angle_alpha   90.00
_cell.angle_beta   90.00
_cell.angle_gamma   90.00
#
_symmetry.space_group_name_H-M   'P 1'
#
loop_
_entity.id
_entity.type
_entity.pdbx_description
1 polymer ?
#
loop_
_entity_poly.entity_id
_entity_poly.type
_entity_poly.pdbx_seq_one_letter_code
_entity_poly.pdbx_strand_id
1 'polypeptide(L)'
;MSYDNNNWALWVKKWISINLLIIILVTSFSFFTIKAFRENFTDDYIVANYENIIYGSALVDSSLVKLDIVKHLQPNVIAIGSSRVMQFRKNYFYNQDFYTLGGLASSLDEARYVYNQIKAVYTPKVVILG
;
A
#
# COMPACT_ATOMS: atom_id res chain seq x y z
N MET A 1 23.57 51.75 -35.06
CA MET A 1 23.49 50.28 -34.89
C MET A 1 22.13 49.94 -34.31
N SER A 2 21.16 49.59 -35.16
CA SER A 2 19.84 49.16 -34.68
C SER A 2 19.96 47.71 -34.24
N TYR A 3 19.97 47.48 -32.96
CA TYR A 3 19.92 46.13 -32.40
C TYR A 3 18.54 45.53 -32.72
N ASP A 4 18.58 44.41 -33.42
CA ASP A 4 17.40 43.69 -33.94
C ASP A 4 16.59 43.06 -32.79
N ASN A 5 15.73 43.88 -32.16
CA ASN A 5 14.88 43.51 -31.02
C ASN A 5 13.93 42.34 -31.35
N ASN A 6 13.70 42.01 -32.63
CA ASN A 6 12.80 40.95 -33.05
C ASN A 6 13.41 39.54 -32.84
N ASN A 7 14.73 39.41 -32.98
CA ASN A 7 15.39 38.12 -32.83
C ASN A 7 15.40 37.61 -31.38
N TRP A 8 15.53 38.54 -30.42
CA TRP A 8 15.49 38.18 -29.00
C TRP A 8 14.09 37.67 -28.57
N ALA A 9 13.03 38.38 -28.98
CA ALA A 9 11.65 37.99 -28.66
C ALA A 9 11.27 36.63 -29.25
N LEU A 10 11.73 36.31 -30.46
CA LEU A 10 11.54 35.01 -31.09
C LEU A 10 12.31 33.90 -30.36
N TRP A 11 13.52 34.19 -29.90
CA TRP A 11 14.33 33.22 -29.13
C TRP A 11 13.69 32.91 -27.78
N VAL A 12 13.18 33.90 -27.05
CA VAL A 12 12.47 33.73 -25.77
C VAL A 12 11.18 32.93 -25.97
N LYS A 13 10.40 33.20 -27.01
CA LYS A 13 9.18 32.44 -27.31
C LYS A 13 9.49 30.95 -27.56
N LYS A 14 10.53 30.66 -28.36
CA LYS A 14 10.97 29.29 -28.62
C LYS A 14 11.40 28.59 -27.31
N TRP A 15 12.13 29.28 -26.47
CA TRP A 15 12.62 28.75 -25.21
C TRP A 15 11.48 28.42 -24.23
N ILE A 16 10.51 29.33 -24.13
CA ILE A 16 9.28 29.14 -23.32
C ILE A 16 8.49 27.94 -23.86
N SER A 17 8.32 27.85 -25.19
CA SER A 17 7.54 26.74 -25.80
C SER A 17 8.21 25.39 -25.59
N ILE A 18 9.53 25.30 -25.65
CA ILE A 18 10.28 24.04 -25.41
C ILE A 18 10.13 23.63 -23.94
N ASN A 19 10.27 24.57 -22.99
CA ASN A 19 10.12 24.26 -21.57
C ASN A 19 8.67 23.82 -21.23
N LEU A 20 7.68 24.47 -21.81
CA LEU A 20 6.28 24.10 -21.63
C LEU A 20 6.01 22.67 -22.15
N LEU A 21 6.56 22.32 -23.31
CA LEU A 21 6.45 20.99 -23.88
C LEU A 21 7.10 19.92 -22.99
N ILE A 22 8.27 20.22 -22.44
CA ILE A 22 8.97 19.31 -21.50
C ILE A 22 8.13 19.11 -20.23
N ILE A 23 7.57 20.18 -19.67
CA ILE A 23 6.70 20.09 -18.48
C ILE A 23 5.49 19.21 -18.77
N ILE A 24 4.82 19.40 -19.91
CA ILE A 24 3.66 18.59 -20.30
C ILE A 24 4.06 17.11 -20.46
N LEU A 25 5.18 16.82 -21.09
CA LEU A 25 5.66 15.44 -21.25
C LEU A 25 5.97 14.77 -19.90
N VAL A 26 6.69 15.47 -19.02
CA VAL A 26 7.05 14.93 -17.69
C VAL A 26 5.80 14.71 -16.85
N THR A 27 4.85 15.64 -16.82
CA THR A 27 3.60 15.48 -16.05
C THR A 27 2.73 14.38 -16.60
N SER A 28 2.62 14.26 -17.93
CA SER A 28 1.86 13.18 -18.57
C SER A 28 2.48 11.81 -18.30
N PHE A 29 3.81 11.70 -18.40
CA PHE A 29 4.52 10.46 -18.06
C PHE A 29 4.35 10.07 -16.59
N SER A 30 4.47 11.05 -15.68
CA SER A 30 4.26 10.81 -14.24
C SER A 30 2.83 10.37 -13.94
N PHE A 31 1.84 11.00 -14.57
CA PHE A 31 0.44 10.61 -14.41
C PHE A 31 0.18 9.19 -14.93
N PHE A 32 0.73 8.84 -16.08
CA PHE A 32 0.59 7.50 -16.67
C PHE A 32 1.26 6.43 -15.81
N THR A 33 2.47 6.70 -15.29
CA THR A 33 3.16 5.76 -14.40
C THR A 33 2.43 5.57 -13.08
N ILE A 34 1.92 6.63 -12.45
CA ILE A 34 1.12 6.55 -11.22
C ILE A 34 -0.15 5.75 -11.46
N LYS A 35 -0.85 5.98 -12.58
CA LYS A 35 -2.07 5.26 -12.92
C LYS A 35 -1.79 3.78 -13.16
N ALA A 36 -0.78 3.44 -13.97
CA ALA A 36 -0.40 2.06 -14.25
C ALA A 36 0.05 1.33 -12.96
N PHE A 37 0.77 2.02 -12.08
CA PHE A 37 1.18 1.47 -10.79
C PHE A 37 -0.02 1.19 -9.88
N ARG A 38 -0.97 2.13 -9.81
CA ARG A 38 -2.18 2.00 -9.00
C ARG A 38 -3.11 0.90 -9.51
N GLU A 39 -3.25 0.74 -10.85
CA GLU A 39 -4.06 -0.33 -11.44
C GLU A 39 -3.47 -1.73 -11.20
N ASN A 40 -2.13 -1.83 -11.15
CA ASN A 40 -1.45 -3.12 -10.94
C ASN A 40 -1.29 -3.50 -9.47
N PHE A 41 -1.50 -2.57 -8.52
CA PHE A 41 -1.35 -2.79 -7.09
C PHE A 41 -2.63 -2.37 -6.34
N THR A 42 -3.79 -2.76 -6.86
CA THR A 42 -5.06 -2.66 -6.13
C THR A 42 -5.04 -3.58 -4.91
N ASP A 43 -5.81 -3.24 -3.88
CA ASP A 43 -5.92 -4.06 -2.67
C ASP A 43 -6.33 -5.50 -3.01
N ASP A 44 -7.26 -5.69 -3.96
CA ASP A 44 -7.68 -7.01 -4.44
C ASP A 44 -6.53 -7.80 -5.07
N TYR A 45 -5.67 -7.15 -5.88
CA TYR A 45 -4.50 -7.79 -6.46
C TYR A 45 -3.49 -8.19 -5.39
N ILE A 46 -3.25 -7.32 -4.40
CA ILE A 46 -2.36 -7.58 -3.28
C ILE A 46 -2.88 -8.75 -2.45
N VAL A 47 -4.17 -8.77 -2.12
CA VAL A 47 -4.79 -9.88 -1.37
C VAL A 47 -4.67 -11.21 -2.12
N ALA A 48 -4.94 -11.23 -3.43
CA ALA A 48 -4.86 -12.44 -4.25
C ALA A 48 -3.42 -12.96 -4.43
N ASN A 49 -2.42 -12.08 -4.37
CA ASN A 49 -1.02 -12.41 -4.67
C ASN A 49 -0.06 -12.18 -3.50
N TYR A 50 -0.57 -12.03 -2.26
CA TYR A 50 0.22 -11.60 -1.11
C TYR A 50 1.49 -12.44 -0.85
N GLU A 51 1.50 -13.72 -1.19
CA GLU A 51 2.68 -14.60 -1.02
C GLU A 51 3.84 -14.25 -1.95
N ASN A 52 3.54 -13.59 -3.08
CA ASN A 52 4.48 -13.27 -4.14
C ASN A 52 4.87 -11.77 -4.17
N ILE A 53 4.27 -10.95 -3.31
CA ILE A 53 4.50 -9.50 -3.29
C ILE A 53 5.42 -9.13 -2.15
N ILE A 54 6.51 -8.45 -2.48
CA ILE A 54 7.36 -7.79 -1.49
C ILE A 54 6.73 -6.43 -1.17
N TYR A 55 6.16 -6.29 0.02
CA TYR A 55 5.53 -5.05 0.46
C TYR A 55 6.57 -3.94 0.69
N GLY A 56 6.44 -2.86 -0.08
CA GLY A 56 7.05 -1.59 0.27
C GLY A 56 6.10 -0.79 1.18
N SER A 57 6.55 -0.42 2.35
CA SER A 57 5.75 0.24 3.39
C SER A 57 5.16 1.61 3.02
N ALA A 58 5.55 2.19 1.89
CA ALA A 58 5.20 3.55 1.51
C ALA A 58 3.96 3.70 0.61
N LEU A 59 3.42 2.62 0.05
CA LEU A 59 2.42 2.68 -1.03
C LEU A 59 1.07 2.06 -0.67
N VAL A 60 1.00 1.31 0.43
CA VAL A 60 -0.22 0.62 0.85
C VAL A 60 -0.45 0.89 2.33
N ASP A 61 -1.66 1.25 2.72
CA ASP A 61 -2.04 1.20 4.13
C ASP A 61 -1.99 -0.27 4.59
N SER A 62 -0.86 -0.62 5.18
CA SER A 62 -0.56 -2.00 5.58
C SER A 62 -1.61 -2.60 6.52
N SER A 63 -2.38 -1.74 7.18
CA SER A 63 -3.43 -2.12 8.13
C SER A 63 -4.65 -2.70 7.42
N LEU A 64 -5.16 -2.00 6.43
CA LEU A 64 -6.33 -2.46 5.65
C LEU A 64 -6.00 -3.72 4.87
N VAL A 65 -4.85 -3.75 4.21
CA VAL A 65 -4.39 -4.92 3.45
C VAL A 65 -4.26 -6.16 4.33
N LYS A 66 -3.67 -6.03 5.53
CA LYS A 66 -3.58 -7.17 6.46
C LYS A 66 -4.95 -7.71 6.87
N LEU A 67 -5.92 -6.81 7.09
CA LEU A 67 -7.27 -7.19 7.46
C LEU A 67 -7.96 -7.94 6.31
N ASP A 68 -7.79 -7.50 5.08
CA ASP A 68 -8.37 -8.14 3.90
C ASP A 68 -7.70 -9.49 3.59
N ILE A 69 -6.38 -9.57 3.74
CA ILE A 69 -5.65 -10.83 3.63
C ILE A 69 -6.18 -11.87 4.64
N VAL A 70 -6.35 -11.49 5.91
CA VAL A 70 -6.82 -12.43 6.93
C VAL A 70 -8.27 -12.87 6.70
N LYS A 71 -9.11 -11.99 6.18
CA LYS A 71 -10.48 -12.35 5.78
C LYS A 71 -10.51 -13.31 4.60
N HIS A 72 -9.56 -13.17 3.68
CA HIS A 72 -9.43 -14.05 2.52
C HIS A 72 -8.86 -15.43 2.91
N LEU A 73 -7.78 -15.45 3.70
CA LEU A 73 -7.11 -16.68 4.11
C LEU A 73 -7.87 -17.50 5.16
N GLN A 74 -8.61 -16.84 6.03
CA GLN A 74 -9.36 -17.43 7.16
C GLN A 74 -8.50 -18.36 8.03
N PRO A 75 -7.33 -17.92 8.52
CA PRO A 75 -6.42 -18.77 9.26
C PRO A 75 -7.02 -19.21 10.60
N ASN A 76 -6.66 -20.42 11.04
CA ASN A 76 -7.12 -20.98 12.31
C ASN A 76 -6.60 -20.20 13.52
N VAL A 77 -5.39 -19.64 13.42
CA VAL A 77 -4.71 -18.90 14.50
C VAL A 77 -4.39 -17.51 14.01
N ILE A 78 -4.82 -16.50 14.73
CA ILE A 78 -4.47 -15.11 14.47
C ILE A 78 -3.85 -14.45 15.70
N ALA A 79 -2.96 -13.49 15.47
CA ALA A 79 -2.42 -12.64 16.54
C ALA A 79 -2.73 -11.18 16.24
N ILE A 80 -3.42 -10.50 17.17
CA ILE A 80 -3.85 -9.10 17.06
C ILE A 80 -3.12 -8.30 18.14
N GLY A 81 -2.57 -7.15 17.78
CA GLY A 81 -1.95 -6.25 18.76
C GLY A 81 -1.00 -5.25 18.13
N SER A 82 -0.11 -4.73 18.98
CA SER A 82 0.87 -3.71 18.64
C SER A 82 2.00 -4.27 17.76
N SER A 83 3.01 -3.45 17.50
CA SER A 83 4.22 -3.86 16.75
C SER A 83 4.94 -5.07 17.38
N ARG A 84 4.76 -5.34 18.68
CA ARG A 84 5.34 -6.52 19.35
C ARG A 84 4.79 -7.82 18.78
N VAL A 85 3.52 -7.85 18.40
CA VAL A 85 2.87 -9.02 17.80
C VAL A 85 3.41 -9.33 16.39
N MET A 86 4.03 -8.35 15.72
CA MET A 86 4.72 -8.57 14.45
C MET A 86 5.90 -9.55 14.53
N GLN A 87 6.41 -9.80 15.75
CA GLN A 87 7.50 -10.76 15.97
C GLN A 87 7.04 -12.21 15.91
N PHE A 88 5.74 -12.46 16.05
CA PHE A 88 5.19 -13.80 15.87
C PHE A 88 5.25 -14.19 14.38
N ARG A 89 5.92 -15.29 14.10
CA ARG A 89 6.12 -15.81 12.76
C ARG A 89 5.38 -17.14 12.57
N LYS A 90 4.96 -17.43 11.34
CA LYS A 90 4.25 -18.66 10.97
C LYS A 90 4.98 -19.92 11.41
N ASN A 91 6.31 -19.93 11.36
CA ASN A 91 7.13 -21.08 11.76
C ASN A 91 7.12 -21.41 13.27
N TYR A 92 6.62 -20.49 14.11
CA TYR A 92 6.44 -20.78 15.55
C TYR A 92 5.18 -21.60 15.83
N PHE A 93 4.27 -21.69 14.87
CA PHE A 93 2.98 -22.36 14.97
C PHE A 93 2.98 -23.59 14.08
N TYR A 94 3.81 -24.57 14.47
CA TYR A 94 3.98 -25.81 13.71
C TYR A 94 2.63 -26.48 13.38
N ASN A 95 2.41 -26.79 12.10
CA ASN A 95 1.16 -27.38 11.58
C ASN A 95 -0.12 -26.55 11.80
N GLN A 96 -0.02 -25.28 12.20
CA GLN A 96 -1.14 -24.39 12.33
C GLN A 96 -1.13 -23.32 11.24
N ASP A 97 -2.30 -23.02 10.76
CA ASP A 97 -2.50 -21.93 9.82
C ASP A 97 -2.55 -20.61 10.61
N PHE A 98 -1.46 -19.87 10.60
CA PHE A 98 -1.23 -18.68 11.42
C PHE A 98 -1.06 -17.43 10.57
N TYR A 99 -1.69 -16.33 11.02
CA TYR A 99 -1.48 -15.00 10.46
C TYR A 99 -1.35 -13.93 11.55
N THR A 100 -0.43 -12.97 11.35
CA THR A 100 -0.21 -11.89 12.29
C THR A 100 -0.85 -10.58 11.82
N LEU A 101 -1.65 -9.99 12.69
CA LEU A 101 -2.24 -8.65 12.57
C LEU A 101 -1.54 -7.66 13.52
N GLY A 102 -0.24 -7.87 13.69
CA GLY A 102 0.60 -6.96 14.48
C GLY A 102 0.65 -5.57 13.86
N GLY A 103 0.56 -4.55 14.72
CA GLY A 103 0.51 -3.14 14.34
C GLY A 103 -0.90 -2.62 14.02
N LEU A 104 -1.94 -3.48 14.07
CA LEU A 104 -3.32 -3.04 13.84
C LEU A 104 -4.03 -2.56 15.10
N ALA A 105 -3.53 -2.90 16.27
CA ALA A 105 -4.14 -2.53 17.53
C ALA A 105 -3.07 -2.17 18.56
N SER A 106 -3.19 -1.00 19.16
CA SER A 106 -2.35 -0.51 20.26
C SER A 106 -3.09 -0.56 21.60
N SER A 107 -4.40 -0.78 21.57
CA SER A 107 -5.26 -0.90 22.73
C SER A 107 -6.21 -2.12 22.63
N LEU A 108 -6.78 -2.51 23.74
CA LEU A 108 -7.74 -3.61 23.78
C LEU A 108 -9.02 -3.30 22.98
N ASP A 109 -9.47 -2.06 22.98
CA ASP A 109 -10.65 -1.62 22.23
C ASP A 109 -10.40 -1.70 20.72
N GLU A 110 -9.23 -1.29 20.25
CA GLU A 110 -8.83 -1.45 18.85
C GLU A 110 -8.72 -2.94 18.47
N ALA A 111 -8.11 -3.77 19.33
CA ALA A 111 -8.05 -5.21 19.09
C ALA A 111 -9.45 -5.84 19.01
N ARG A 112 -10.36 -5.41 19.86
CA ARG A 112 -11.77 -5.83 19.83
C ARG A 112 -12.47 -5.39 18.54
N TYR A 113 -12.21 -4.17 18.08
CA TYR A 113 -12.75 -3.68 16.82
C TYR A 113 -12.25 -4.52 15.63
N VAL A 114 -10.93 -4.74 15.53
CA VAL A 114 -10.31 -5.59 14.49
C VAL A 114 -10.89 -7.00 14.53
N TYR A 115 -11.00 -7.61 15.72
CA TYR A 115 -11.59 -8.93 15.88
C TYR A 115 -13.04 -9.00 15.40
N ASN A 116 -13.86 -8.00 15.71
CA ASN A 116 -15.25 -7.95 15.26
C ASN A 116 -15.36 -7.87 13.72
N GLN A 117 -14.44 -7.15 13.06
CA GLN A 117 -14.36 -7.10 11.59
C GLN A 117 -14.04 -8.48 10.98
N ILE A 118 -13.19 -9.25 11.64
CA ILE A 118 -12.83 -10.61 11.23
C ILE A 118 -14.00 -11.56 11.48
N LYS A 119 -14.60 -11.50 12.68
CA LYS A 119 -15.71 -12.35 13.09
C LYS A 119 -16.95 -12.20 12.20
N ALA A 120 -17.12 -11.08 11.54
CA ALA A 120 -18.18 -10.88 10.56
C ALA A 120 -18.02 -11.79 9.31
N VAL A 121 -16.82 -12.31 9.04
CA VAL A 121 -16.51 -13.15 7.88
C VAL A 121 -16.27 -14.61 8.30
N TYR A 122 -15.45 -14.83 9.32
CA TYR A 122 -15.17 -16.18 9.85
C TYR A 122 -14.77 -16.10 11.34
N THR A 123 -14.70 -17.25 12.02
CA THR A 123 -14.29 -17.33 13.42
C THR A 123 -13.00 -18.12 13.55
N PRO A 124 -11.86 -17.47 13.88
CA PRO A 124 -10.61 -18.18 14.13
C PRO A 124 -10.72 -19.07 15.37
N LYS A 125 -9.99 -20.19 15.41
CA LYS A 125 -9.98 -21.11 16.56
C LYS A 125 -9.23 -20.53 17.75
N VAL A 126 -8.15 -19.77 17.47
CA VAL A 126 -7.31 -19.16 18.51
C VAL A 126 -7.03 -17.72 18.13
N VAL A 127 -7.19 -16.84 19.12
CA VAL A 127 -6.83 -15.41 19.02
C VAL A 127 -5.81 -15.11 20.10
N ILE A 128 -4.64 -14.64 19.69
CA ILE A 128 -3.57 -14.17 20.57
C ILE A 128 -3.63 -12.67 20.63
N LEU A 129 -3.65 -12.10 21.83
CA LEU A 129 -3.60 -10.65 22.05
C LEU A 129 -2.24 -10.27 22.67
N GLY A 130 -1.63 -9.13 22.18
CA GLY A 130 -0.34 -8.68 22.69
C GLY A 130 0.05 -7.24 22.32
#